data_d7558d893990309baa663c4322975e5d
#
_entry.id   d7558d893990309baa663c4322975e5d
#
_cell.length_a   1.000
_cell.length_b   1.000
_cell.length_c   1.000
_cell.angle_alpha   90.00
_cell.angle_beta   90.00
_cell.angle_gamma   90.00
#
_symmetry.space_group_name_H-M   'P 1'
#
loop_
_entity.id
_entity.type
_entity.pdbx_description
1 polymer ?
#
loop_
_entity_poly.entity_id
_entity_poly.type
_entity_poly.pdbx_seq_one_letter_code
_entity_poly.pdbx_strand_id
1 'polypeptide(L)'
;MKKIIALLSIAIFPIAIFAFAAEDTKPELRPAQKIMQARVSWLTAINENLGAKKFEAITKNADELAAQTKKVGENIPNPLGKELTLAISSFAKDVSAAAAKQDGDTVKIKLGEIKGKCGECHARIRDKK
;
A
#
# COMPACT_ATOMS: atom_id res chain seq x y z
N MET A 1 -22.05 57.77 -57.99
CA MET A 1 -21.87 57.38 -56.58
C MET A 1 -21.90 55.85 -56.51
N LYS A 2 -20.77 55.24 -56.52
CA LYS A 2 -20.66 53.75 -56.42
C LYS A 2 -19.92 53.44 -55.14
N LYS A 3 -20.62 52.88 -54.16
CA LYS A 3 -20.06 52.43 -52.88
C LYS A 3 -19.43 51.07 -53.11
N ILE A 4 -18.11 50.97 -53.00
CA ILE A 4 -17.36 49.72 -53.02
C ILE A 4 -17.30 49.22 -51.57
N ILE A 5 -18.00 48.13 -51.32
CA ILE A 5 -17.93 47.41 -50.01
C ILE A 5 -16.80 46.37 -50.17
N ALA A 6 -15.68 46.64 -49.52
CA ALA A 6 -14.62 45.67 -49.40
C ALA A 6 -14.98 44.63 -48.31
N LEU A 7 -15.24 43.39 -48.73
CA LEU A 7 -15.39 42.26 -47.84
C LEU A 7 -14.05 41.76 -47.34
N LEU A 8 -13.75 42.05 -46.09
CA LEU A 8 -12.57 41.53 -45.40
C LEU A 8 -12.86 40.08 -44.95
N SER A 9 -12.36 39.11 -45.68
CA SER A 9 -12.41 37.72 -45.30
C SER A 9 -11.39 37.44 -44.24
N ILE A 10 -11.86 37.31 -42.97
CA ILE A 10 -11.03 36.86 -41.86
C ILE A 10 -10.95 35.34 -41.95
N ALA A 11 -9.82 34.82 -42.38
CA ALA A 11 -9.52 33.40 -42.31
C ALA A 11 -9.22 33.02 -40.86
N ILE A 12 -10.15 32.38 -40.18
CA ILE A 12 -9.96 31.79 -38.89
C ILE A 12 -9.22 30.46 -39.08
N PHE A 13 -7.92 30.47 -38.78
CA PHE A 13 -7.12 29.26 -38.67
C PHE A 13 -7.47 28.54 -37.37
N PRO A 14 -7.96 27.28 -37.41
CA PRO A 14 -8.10 26.50 -36.19
C PRO A 14 -6.70 26.07 -35.74
N ILE A 15 -6.22 26.66 -34.67
CA ILE A 15 -5.04 26.16 -33.95
C ILE A 15 -5.50 24.84 -33.29
N ALA A 16 -5.14 23.73 -33.90
CA ALA A 16 -5.25 22.40 -33.29
C ALA A 16 -4.24 22.34 -32.16
N ILE A 17 -4.70 22.61 -30.94
CA ILE A 17 -3.94 22.34 -29.73
C ILE A 17 -3.88 20.82 -29.58
N PHE A 18 -2.81 20.19 -30.05
CA PHE A 18 -2.45 18.84 -29.67
C PHE A 18 -2.11 18.88 -28.17
N ALA A 19 -3.11 18.63 -27.32
CA ALA A 19 -2.87 18.25 -25.94
C ALA A 19 -2.15 16.90 -25.97
N PHE A 20 -0.84 16.90 -25.88
CA PHE A 20 -0.07 15.75 -25.49
C PHE A 20 -0.49 15.43 -24.06
N ALA A 21 -1.45 14.52 -23.90
CA ALA A 21 -1.66 13.83 -22.65
C ALA A 21 -0.38 13.02 -22.41
N ALA A 22 0.53 13.55 -21.59
CA ALA A 22 1.57 12.75 -20.99
C ALA A 22 0.84 11.70 -20.15
N GLU A 23 0.69 10.49 -20.68
CA GLU A 23 0.35 9.32 -19.88
C GLU A 23 1.47 9.19 -18.86
N ASP A 24 1.15 9.58 -17.63
CA ASP A 24 1.94 9.30 -16.43
C ASP A 24 1.89 7.77 -16.23
N THR A 25 2.64 7.04 -17.05
CA THR A 25 2.87 5.61 -16.88
C THR A 25 3.77 5.45 -15.67
N LYS A 26 3.14 5.49 -14.47
CA LYS A 26 3.82 5.03 -13.26
C LYS A 26 4.35 3.62 -13.55
N PRO A 27 5.65 3.39 -13.38
CA PRO A 27 6.21 2.07 -13.66
C PRO A 27 5.45 1.00 -12.88
N GLU A 28 5.01 -0.03 -13.57
CA GLU A 28 4.25 -1.10 -12.93
C GLU A 28 5.11 -1.76 -11.84
N LEU A 29 4.59 -1.80 -10.62
CA LEU A 29 5.29 -2.36 -9.48
C LEU A 29 5.47 -3.87 -9.66
N ARG A 30 6.67 -4.36 -9.35
CA ARG A 30 6.95 -5.80 -9.29
C ARG A 30 6.04 -6.47 -8.23
N PRO A 31 5.70 -7.76 -8.40
CA PRO A 31 4.82 -8.47 -7.46
C PRO A 31 5.23 -8.34 -5.99
N ALA A 32 6.52 -8.45 -5.69
CA ALA A 32 7.03 -8.27 -4.33
C ALA A 32 6.80 -6.84 -3.79
N GLN A 33 6.89 -5.82 -4.63
CA GLN A 33 6.61 -4.43 -4.23
C GLN A 33 5.12 -4.22 -3.94
N LYS A 34 4.22 -4.82 -4.73
CA LYS A 34 2.77 -4.78 -4.49
C LYS A 34 2.43 -5.41 -3.13
N ILE A 35 3.06 -6.56 -2.81
CA ILE A 35 2.91 -7.23 -1.51
C ILE A 35 3.37 -6.31 -0.36
N MET A 36 4.53 -5.69 -0.48
CA MET A 36 5.05 -4.81 0.56
C MET A 36 4.21 -3.54 0.74
N GLN A 37 3.71 -2.96 -0.35
CA GLN A 37 2.80 -1.82 -0.27
C GLN A 37 1.50 -2.17 0.46
N ALA A 38 0.90 -3.32 0.18
CA ALA A 38 -0.29 -3.77 0.88
C ALA A 38 -0.04 -3.92 2.38
N ARG A 39 1.10 -4.51 2.79
CA ARG A 39 1.49 -4.63 4.21
C ARG A 39 1.65 -3.28 4.88
N VAL A 40 2.34 -2.34 4.23
CA VAL A 40 2.51 -0.98 4.76
C VAL A 40 1.15 -0.30 4.92
N SER A 41 0.26 -0.43 3.94
CA SER A 41 -1.08 0.14 4.00
C SER A 41 -1.89 -0.38 5.19
N TRP A 42 -1.92 -1.70 5.42
CA TRP A 42 -2.61 -2.28 6.58
C TRP A 42 -1.99 -1.86 7.91
N LEU A 43 -0.65 -1.85 8.02
CA LEU A 43 0.03 -1.43 9.26
C LEU A 43 -0.21 0.05 9.56
N THR A 44 -0.24 0.91 8.54
CA THR A 44 -0.58 2.32 8.68
C THR A 44 -2.02 2.48 9.14
N ALA A 45 -2.97 1.79 8.50
CA ALA A 45 -4.39 1.84 8.86
C ALA A 45 -4.62 1.33 10.29
N ILE A 46 -3.94 0.25 10.72
CA ILE A 46 -4.04 -0.26 12.10
C ILE A 46 -3.56 0.79 13.08
N ASN A 47 -2.41 1.44 12.80
CA ASN A 47 -1.85 2.45 13.70
C ASN A 47 -2.75 3.69 13.81
N GLU A 48 -3.31 4.17 12.70
CA GLU A 48 -4.26 5.29 12.68
C GLU A 48 -5.55 4.95 13.42
N ASN A 49 -6.11 3.76 13.17
CA ASN A 49 -7.32 3.29 13.83
C ASN A 49 -7.11 3.03 15.33
N LEU A 50 -5.89 2.68 15.76
CA LEU A 50 -5.54 2.55 17.16
C LEU A 50 -5.61 3.90 17.88
N GLY A 51 -5.06 4.96 17.27
CA GLY A 51 -5.18 6.32 17.80
C GLY A 51 -6.64 6.80 17.87
N ALA A 52 -7.47 6.40 16.94
CA ALA A 52 -8.90 6.71 16.88
C ALA A 52 -9.78 5.73 17.70
N LYS A 53 -9.23 4.71 18.32
CA LYS A 53 -9.92 3.63 19.06
C LYS A 53 -10.97 2.88 18.22
N LYS A 54 -10.74 2.74 16.91
CA LYS A 54 -11.62 2.02 15.98
C LYS A 54 -11.22 0.55 15.89
N PHE A 55 -11.50 -0.21 16.94
CA PHE A 55 -11.02 -1.58 17.11
C PHE A 55 -11.55 -2.56 16.06
N GLU A 56 -12.77 -2.40 15.58
CA GLU A 56 -13.32 -3.22 14.50
C GLU A 56 -12.52 -3.08 13.19
N ALA A 57 -12.13 -1.86 12.85
CA ALA A 57 -11.29 -1.59 11.68
C ALA A 57 -9.87 -2.19 11.85
N ILE A 58 -9.34 -2.18 13.08
CA ILE A 58 -8.06 -2.83 13.41
C ILE A 58 -8.17 -4.33 13.18
N THR A 59 -9.19 -4.97 13.71
CA THR A 59 -9.46 -6.41 13.54
C THR A 59 -9.45 -6.78 12.05
N LYS A 60 -10.22 -6.07 11.23
CA LYS A 60 -10.30 -6.33 9.79
C LYS A 60 -8.93 -6.21 9.10
N ASN A 61 -8.21 -5.11 9.32
CA ASN A 61 -6.89 -4.91 8.69
C ASN A 61 -5.85 -5.94 9.17
N ALA A 62 -5.91 -6.34 10.44
CA ALA A 62 -5.03 -7.34 11.00
C ALA A 62 -5.32 -8.74 10.42
N ASP A 63 -6.58 -9.10 10.21
CA ASP A 63 -6.96 -10.36 9.58
C ASP A 63 -6.51 -10.44 8.12
N GLU A 64 -6.63 -9.34 7.37
CA GLU A 64 -6.13 -9.26 5.99
C GLU A 64 -4.60 -9.39 5.93
N LEU A 65 -3.88 -8.72 6.84
CA LEU A 65 -2.43 -8.84 6.97
C LEU A 65 -2.02 -10.28 7.32
N ALA A 66 -2.72 -10.92 8.28
CA ALA A 66 -2.47 -12.29 8.69
C ALA A 66 -2.67 -13.29 7.54
N ALA A 67 -3.78 -13.16 6.81
CA ALA A 67 -4.09 -14.01 5.68
C ALA A 67 -3.06 -13.88 4.54
N GLN A 68 -2.71 -12.65 4.17
CA GLN A 68 -1.71 -12.40 3.12
C GLN A 68 -0.33 -12.92 3.52
N THR A 69 0.13 -12.64 4.75
CA THR A 69 1.45 -13.08 5.21
C THR A 69 1.53 -14.60 5.36
N LYS A 70 0.45 -15.26 5.75
CA LYS A 70 0.37 -16.72 5.75
C LYS A 70 0.52 -17.28 4.34
N LYS A 71 -0.30 -16.83 3.39
CA LYS A 71 -0.28 -17.28 1.99
C LYS A 71 1.09 -17.06 1.35
N VAL A 72 1.70 -15.90 1.55
CA VAL A 72 3.03 -15.59 1.01
C VAL A 72 4.09 -16.42 1.70
N GLY A 73 4.07 -16.51 3.04
CA GLY A 73 5.05 -17.25 3.83
C GLY A 73 5.13 -18.73 3.48
N GLU A 74 3.97 -19.37 3.25
CA GLU A 74 3.90 -20.78 2.85
C GLU A 74 4.62 -21.05 1.51
N ASN A 75 4.70 -20.04 0.62
CA ASN A 75 5.28 -20.15 -0.72
C ASN A 75 6.70 -19.56 -0.84
N ILE A 76 7.28 -19.02 0.23
CA ILE A 76 8.66 -18.51 0.21
C ILE A 76 9.66 -19.68 0.23
N PRO A 77 10.55 -19.78 -0.76
CA PRO A 77 11.54 -20.86 -0.80
C PRO A 77 12.66 -20.69 0.23
N ASN A 78 13.01 -19.44 0.61
CA ASN A 78 14.03 -19.17 1.61
C ASN A 78 13.51 -19.50 3.02
N PRO A 79 14.15 -20.44 3.78
CA PRO A 79 13.63 -20.86 5.09
C PRO A 79 13.49 -19.72 6.10
N LEU A 80 14.46 -18.80 6.16
CA LEU A 80 14.43 -17.65 7.06
C LEU A 80 13.31 -16.67 6.66
N GLY A 81 13.15 -16.40 5.35
CA GLY A 81 12.08 -15.56 4.84
C GLY A 81 10.70 -16.15 5.14
N LYS A 82 10.57 -17.47 5.02
CA LYS A 82 9.36 -18.22 5.39
C LYS A 82 9.04 -18.05 6.88
N GLU A 83 10.02 -18.33 7.74
CA GLU A 83 9.88 -18.21 9.20
C GLU A 83 9.44 -16.81 9.62
N LEU A 84 10.16 -15.77 9.16
CA LEU A 84 9.87 -14.39 9.51
C LEU A 84 8.51 -13.93 9.00
N THR A 85 8.10 -14.36 7.80
CA THR A 85 6.81 -14.00 7.22
C THR A 85 5.65 -14.69 7.95
N LEU A 86 5.82 -15.96 8.33
CA LEU A 86 4.81 -16.68 9.12
C LEU A 86 4.71 -16.14 10.55
N ALA A 87 5.82 -15.67 11.14
CA ALA A 87 5.79 -14.98 12.43
C ALA A 87 4.95 -13.69 12.36
N ILE A 88 5.07 -12.90 11.28
CA ILE A 88 4.22 -11.74 11.05
C ILE A 88 2.74 -12.15 11.01
N SER A 89 2.40 -13.24 10.35
CA SER A 89 1.01 -13.76 10.32
C SER A 89 0.50 -14.09 11.71
N SER A 90 1.31 -14.72 12.55
CA SER A 90 0.95 -15.03 13.94
C SER A 90 0.70 -13.76 14.75
N PHE A 91 1.62 -12.80 14.71
CA PHE A 91 1.45 -11.53 15.44
C PHE A 91 0.26 -10.72 14.92
N ALA A 92 -0.04 -10.76 13.63
CA ALA A 92 -1.22 -10.10 13.08
C ALA A 92 -2.53 -10.71 13.61
N LYS A 93 -2.58 -12.05 13.83
CA LYS A 93 -3.70 -12.69 14.50
C LYS A 93 -3.83 -12.26 15.96
N ASP A 94 -2.70 -12.11 16.65
CA ASP A 94 -2.69 -11.59 18.02
C ASP A 94 -3.21 -10.15 18.07
N VAL A 95 -2.87 -9.31 17.08
CA VAL A 95 -3.43 -7.95 16.92
C VAL A 95 -4.94 -8.00 16.76
N SER A 96 -5.44 -8.88 15.88
CA SER A 96 -6.89 -9.06 15.65
C SER A 96 -7.59 -9.49 16.94
N ALA A 97 -7.06 -10.47 17.66
CA ALA A 97 -7.63 -10.97 18.91
C ALA A 97 -7.63 -9.91 20.02
N ALA A 98 -6.55 -9.12 20.13
CA ALA A 98 -6.46 -8.02 21.10
C ALA A 98 -7.44 -6.90 20.76
N ALA A 99 -7.55 -6.55 19.48
CA ALA A 99 -8.50 -5.53 19.01
C ALA A 99 -9.96 -5.93 19.27
N ALA A 100 -10.30 -7.22 19.09
CA ALA A 100 -11.63 -7.74 19.41
C ALA A 100 -11.98 -7.57 20.90
N LYS A 101 -10.97 -7.54 21.77
CA LYS A 101 -11.10 -7.28 23.22
C LYS A 101 -10.94 -5.81 23.59
N GLN A 102 -10.75 -4.91 22.59
CA GLN A 102 -10.45 -3.50 22.77
C GLN A 102 -9.17 -3.22 23.59
N ASP A 103 -8.23 -4.17 23.60
CA ASP A 103 -6.94 -4.06 24.27
C ASP A 103 -5.91 -3.34 23.38
N GLY A 104 -5.93 -2.02 23.44
CA GLY A 104 -5.04 -1.17 22.63
C GLY A 104 -3.58 -1.32 23.00
N ASP A 105 -3.23 -1.63 24.26
CA ASP A 105 -1.84 -1.79 24.70
C ASP A 105 -1.23 -3.05 24.07
N THR A 106 -1.94 -4.17 24.11
CA THR A 106 -1.50 -5.40 23.44
C THR A 106 -1.41 -5.20 21.92
N VAL A 107 -2.36 -4.50 21.30
CA VAL A 107 -2.27 -4.13 19.88
C VAL A 107 -0.96 -3.39 19.57
N LYS A 108 -0.62 -2.40 20.37
CA LYS A 108 0.62 -1.60 20.20
C LYS A 108 1.89 -2.46 20.33
N ILE A 109 1.93 -3.35 21.32
CA ILE A 109 3.07 -4.26 21.54
C ILE A 109 3.24 -5.17 20.31
N LYS A 110 2.16 -5.81 19.86
CA LYS A 110 2.20 -6.74 18.71
C LYS A 110 2.54 -6.04 17.38
N LEU A 111 2.12 -4.79 17.19
CA LEU A 111 2.59 -3.97 16.06
C LEU A 111 4.11 -3.74 16.10
N GLY A 112 4.68 -3.53 17.29
CA GLY A 112 6.13 -3.43 17.47
C GLY A 112 6.85 -4.71 17.06
N GLU A 113 6.33 -5.88 17.45
CA GLU A 113 6.87 -7.20 17.09
C GLU A 113 6.80 -7.43 15.55
N ILE A 114 5.69 -7.07 14.91
CA ILE A 114 5.56 -7.13 13.44
C ILE A 114 6.61 -6.27 12.76
N LYS A 115 6.76 -5.01 13.17
CA LYS A 115 7.77 -4.09 12.61
C LYS A 115 9.18 -4.63 12.80
N GLY A 116 9.47 -5.24 13.94
CA GLY A 116 10.76 -5.90 14.21
C GLY A 116 11.05 -7.01 13.20
N LYS A 117 10.07 -7.88 12.91
CA LYS A 117 10.23 -8.95 11.91
C LYS A 117 10.36 -8.43 10.49
N CYS A 118 9.67 -7.36 10.14
CA CYS A 118 9.86 -6.68 8.86
C CYS A 118 11.29 -6.16 8.70
N GLY A 119 11.82 -5.48 9.72
CA GLY A 119 13.19 -4.97 9.75
C GLY A 119 14.24 -6.09 9.67
N GLU A 120 14.04 -7.17 10.43
CA GLU A 120 14.92 -8.33 10.41
C GLU A 120 14.99 -8.99 9.03
N CYS A 121 13.85 -9.19 8.38
CA CYS A 121 13.78 -9.73 7.04
C CYS A 121 14.51 -8.84 6.02
N HIS A 122 14.29 -7.54 6.07
CA HIS A 122 14.96 -6.59 5.18
C HIS A 122 16.48 -6.61 5.39
N ALA A 123 16.95 -6.53 6.63
CA ALA A 123 18.38 -6.51 6.92
C ALA A 123 19.09 -7.81 6.54
N ARG A 124 18.45 -8.97 6.75
CA ARG A 124 19.09 -10.29 6.58
C ARG A 124 18.90 -10.92 5.21
N ILE A 125 17.90 -10.49 4.43
CA ILE A 125 17.54 -11.11 3.16
C ILE A 125 17.60 -10.09 2.02
N ARG A 126 16.89 -8.96 2.12
CA ARG A 126 16.81 -7.97 1.03
C ARG A 126 18.10 -7.19 0.86
N ASP A 127 18.69 -6.72 1.96
CA ASP A 127 19.79 -5.77 1.97
C ASP A 127 21.19 -6.43 2.00
N LYS A 128 21.23 -7.77 1.99
CA LYS A 128 22.49 -8.49 1.77
C LYS A 128 22.94 -8.29 0.32
N LYS A 129 24.00 -7.52 0.15
CA LYS A 129 24.77 -7.43 -1.10
C LYS A 129 25.93 -8.42 -1.07
#